data_70ac684537e6ca8300295738820bd3ac
#
_entry.id   70ac684537e6ca8300295738820bd3ac
#
_cell.length_a   1.000
_cell.length_b   1.000
_cell.length_c   1.000
_cell.angle_alpha   90.00
_cell.angle_beta   90.00
_cell.angle_gamma   90.00
#
_symmetry.space_group_name_H-M   'P 1'
#
loop_
_entity.id
_entity.type
_entity.pdbx_description
1 polymer ?
#
loop_
_entity_poly.entity_id
_entity_poly.type
_entity_poly.pdbx_seq_one_letter_code
_entity_poly.pdbx_strand_id
1 'polypeptide(L)'
;MLKKDHSKIHVGRRDFLKTASIAGVAVAIPGKNLFKQDQETINSWYERLANALNALPNSFPRTKSNIEITLLKKIFLPEEAFLAGQLTGTPEPVSVIAQRTGLSEEDTASRLKAMMARDFVRGNAAVGMFRLSPFVVGIYESQMDKMDHELAHLFEEYLEQGGIEIMKPQPAIHRVIPAQSAVKTEWILPYDKLRELLISCNTFRVRDCICRKQQDLEGTRKCTFPLHVELIFYTGPAPADPPVPPYVTKEEALAVLEKTEKIGLVHTVSNVADGVFYVCNCCGCCCGILRGITEFGIEKSVAAANYYSVIDSARCVGCGTCIKRCHMHAISAKDEISVVDRTKCIGCGLCASGCPANVARLEKKAEEEIINPPKDFATWEHERLINRGLA
;
A
#
# COMPACT_ATOMS: atom_id res chain seq x y z
N MET A 1 66.47 6.43 3.39
CA MET A 1 65.70 6.01 4.56
C MET A 1 64.74 7.15 4.94
N LEU A 2 63.55 7.12 4.47
CA LEU A 2 62.51 8.11 4.82
C LEU A 2 61.31 7.33 5.40
N LYS A 3 61.04 7.53 6.69
CA LYS A 3 59.94 6.95 7.42
C LYS A 3 58.66 7.68 7.00
N LYS A 4 57.66 6.93 6.52
CA LYS A 4 56.28 7.40 6.33
C LYS A 4 55.52 7.29 7.66
N ASP A 5 55.08 8.44 8.12
CA ASP A 5 54.20 8.56 9.27
C ASP A 5 52.73 8.39 8.82
N HIS A 6 52.04 7.37 9.34
CA HIS A 6 50.63 7.11 9.09
C HIS A 6 49.83 7.48 10.36
N SER A 7 49.56 8.80 10.53
CA SER A 7 48.57 9.20 11.53
C SER A 7 47.14 8.98 10.97
N LYS A 8 46.47 7.98 11.48
CA LYS A 8 45.04 7.75 11.24
C LYS A 8 44.24 8.77 12.04
N ILE A 9 43.57 9.68 11.32
CA ILE A 9 42.57 10.56 11.93
C ILE A 9 41.28 9.74 12.13
N HIS A 10 40.98 9.35 13.35
CA HIS A 10 39.70 8.83 13.74
C HIS A 10 38.70 10.00 13.95
N VAL A 11 37.85 10.26 12.97
CA VAL A 11 36.70 11.15 13.15
C VAL A 11 35.58 10.34 13.82
N GLY A 12 35.31 10.64 15.08
CA GLY A 12 34.27 9.98 15.85
C GLY A 12 32.86 10.36 15.36
N ARG A 13 31.95 9.40 15.38
CA ARG A 13 30.52 9.55 15.02
C ARG A 13 29.81 10.76 15.69
N ARG A 14 30.35 11.30 16.75
CA ARG A 14 29.80 12.48 17.47
C ARG A 14 30.11 13.82 16.80
N ASP A 15 31.13 13.92 15.96
CA ASP A 15 31.51 15.18 15.31
C ASP A 15 30.77 15.39 13.99
N PHE A 16 30.25 14.31 13.37
CA PHE A 16 29.45 14.42 12.16
C PHE A 16 28.04 14.99 12.42
N LEU A 17 27.52 14.83 13.65
CA LEU A 17 26.21 15.37 14.03
C LEU A 17 26.22 16.85 14.43
N LYS A 18 27.40 17.45 14.61
CA LYS A 18 27.53 18.88 14.95
C LYS A 18 27.66 19.81 13.75
N THR A 19 27.96 19.29 12.57
CA THR A 19 28.12 20.07 11.34
C THR A 19 26.89 20.06 10.42
N ALA A 20 25.84 19.30 10.75
CA ALA A 20 24.56 19.32 10.03
C ALA A 20 23.55 20.35 10.60
N SER A 21 23.97 21.19 11.55
CA SER A 21 23.21 22.37 11.97
C SER A 21 23.59 23.57 11.09
N ILE A 22 23.41 23.45 9.79
CA ILE A 22 23.40 24.62 8.92
C ILE A 22 21.97 25.14 8.90
N ALA A 23 21.79 26.17 9.72
CA ALA A 23 20.99 27.34 9.49
C ALA A 23 19.86 27.16 8.44
N GLY A 24 18.69 26.79 8.91
CA GLY A 24 17.47 27.23 8.27
C GLY A 24 17.49 28.74 8.26
N VAL A 25 17.90 29.34 7.14
CA VAL A 25 17.66 30.76 6.88
C VAL A 25 16.13 30.88 6.85
N ALA A 26 15.55 31.27 7.95
CA ALA A 26 14.18 31.77 8.00
C ALA A 26 14.23 33.08 7.19
N VAL A 27 13.94 32.96 5.90
CA VAL A 27 13.58 34.15 5.12
C VAL A 27 12.31 34.71 5.76
N ALA A 28 12.45 35.78 6.50
CA ALA A 28 11.34 36.52 7.08
C ALA A 28 10.53 37.08 5.91
N ILE A 29 9.45 36.42 5.55
CA ILE A 29 8.44 36.94 4.64
C ILE A 29 7.67 38.00 5.42
N PRO A 30 7.55 39.23 4.91
CA PRO A 30 6.70 40.24 5.51
C PRO A 30 5.23 39.90 5.21
N GLY A 31 4.65 39.06 6.02
CA GLY A 31 3.29 38.63 6.01
C GLY A 31 3.06 37.81 7.24
N LYS A 32 2.04 38.15 8.03
CA LYS A 32 1.60 37.52 9.27
C LYS A 32 2.09 36.07 9.39
N ASN A 33 2.72 35.72 10.50
CA ASN A 33 3.20 34.39 10.81
C ASN A 33 1.98 33.41 10.77
N LEU A 34 1.60 32.95 9.58
CA LEU A 34 0.39 32.16 9.31
C LEU A 34 0.33 30.89 10.18
N PHE A 35 1.49 30.43 10.67
CA PHE A 35 1.61 29.20 11.45
C PHE A 35 1.80 29.42 12.97
N LYS A 36 1.85 30.67 13.45
CA LYS A 36 1.70 30.99 14.88
C LYS A 36 0.24 31.16 15.20
N GLN A 37 -0.48 30.07 15.28
CA GLN A 37 -1.90 30.04 15.58
C GLN A 37 -2.15 29.41 16.96
N ASP A 38 -3.33 29.69 17.51
CA ASP A 38 -3.78 29.00 18.72
C ASP A 38 -4.10 27.51 18.45
N GLN A 39 -4.25 26.74 19.52
CA GLN A 39 -4.45 25.30 19.44
C GLN A 39 -5.80 24.95 18.77
N GLU A 40 -6.81 25.79 18.89
CA GLU A 40 -8.12 25.56 18.27
C GLU A 40 -8.02 25.67 16.74
N THR A 41 -7.35 26.70 16.24
CA THR A 41 -7.08 26.86 14.81
C THR A 41 -6.26 25.69 14.26
N ILE A 42 -5.21 25.28 14.96
CA ILE A 42 -4.38 24.11 14.56
C ILE A 42 -5.24 22.84 14.50
N ASN A 43 -6.09 22.59 15.49
CA ASN A 43 -6.99 21.44 15.48
C ASN A 43 -7.92 21.46 14.26
N SER A 44 -8.42 22.64 13.86
CA SER A 44 -9.29 22.77 12.69
C SER A 44 -8.59 22.38 11.38
N TRP A 45 -7.26 22.51 11.28
CA TRP A 45 -6.48 22.07 10.11
C TRP A 45 -6.46 20.57 9.96
N TYR A 46 -6.29 19.84 11.07
CA TYR A 46 -6.34 18.37 11.06
C TYR A 46 -7.75 17.85 10.76
N GLU A 47 -8.79 18.51 11.26
CA GLU A 47 -10.18 18.21 10.91
C GLU A 47 -10.43 18.39 9.41
N ARG A 48 -9.92 19.49 8.82
CA ARG A 48 -10.01 19.74 7.39
C ARG A 48 -9.26 18.71 6.59
N LEU A 49 -8.04 18.32 7.02
CA LEU A 49 -7.26 17.28 6.38
C LEU A 49 -8.00 15.94 6.42
N ALA A 50 -8.55 15.54 7.57
CA ALA A 50 -9.33 14.31 7.69
C ALA A 50 -10.54 14.31 6.73
N ASN A 51 -11.24 15.42 6.61
CA ASN A 51 -12.35 15.58 5.68
C ASN A 51 -11.89 15.51 4.21
N ALA A 52 -10.76 16.16 3.86
CA ALA A 52 -10.19 16.11 2.53
C ALA A 52 -9.77 14.67 2.15
N LEU A 53 -9.11 13.94 3.06
CA LEU A 53 -8.78 12.53 2.86
C LEU A 53 -10.03 11.66 2.72
N ASN A 54 -11.06 11.92 3.52
CA ASN A 54 -12.32 11.17 3.43
C ASN A 54 -13.09 11.46 2.14
N ALA A 55 -12.90 12.60 1.51
CA ALA A 55 -13.48 12.92 0.20
C ALA A 55 -12.81 12.19 -0.98
N LEU A 56 -11.61 11.62 -0.78
CA LEU A 56 -10.90 10.88 -1.83
C LEU A 56 -11.59 9.53 -2.13
N PRO A 57 -11.37 8.94 -3.31
CA PRO A 57 -11.91 7.62 -3.67
C PRO A 57 -11.61 6.54 -2.63
N ASN A 58 -10.40 6.53 -2.06
CA ASN A 58 -9.98 5.58 -1.03
C ASN A 58 -10.73 5.72 0.28
N SER A 59 -11.25 6.90 0.58
CA SER A 59 -11.83 7.31 1.87
C SER A 59 -10.83 7.41 3.04
N PHE A 60 -11.28 8.02 4.10
CA PHE A 60 -10.61 8.06 5.40
C PHE A 60 -11.70 8.19 6.47
N PRO A 61 -12.36 7.08 6.85
CA PRO A 61 -13.50 7.09 7.73
C PRO A 61 -13.25 7.80 9.04
N ARG A 62 -14.23 8.58 9.47
CA ARG A 62 -14.23 9.25 10.77
C ARG A 62 -14.63 8.27 11.85
N THR A 63 -14.01 8.36 13.02
CA THR A 63 -14.31 7.51 14.18
C THR A 63 -15.02 8.32 15.29
N LYS A 64 -15.67 7.63 16.22
CA LYS A 64 -16.33 8.29 17.35
C LYS A 64 -15.34 8.88 18.36
N SER A 65 -14.16 8.31 18.47
CA SER A 65 -13.09 8.73 19.36
C SER A 65 -12.23 9.85 18.80
N ASN A 66 -12.32 10.13 17.49
CA ASN A 66 -11.42 11.00 16.74
C ASN A 66 -9.95 10.50 16.76
N ILE A 67 -9.74 9.18 16.86
CA ILE A 67 -8.39 8.58 16.84
C ILE A 67 -7.64 8.92 15.53
N GLU A 68 -8.37 9.06 14.42
CA GLU A 68 -7.81 9.49 13.14
C GLU A 68 -7.16 10.87 13.21
N ILE A 69 -7.66 11.78 14.04
CA ILE A 69 -7.06 13.11 14.25
C ILE A 69 -5.76 12.98 15.01
N THR A 70 -5.70 12.10 16.02
CA THR A 70 -4.46 11.79 16.76
C THR A 70 -3.43 11.19 15.82
N LEU A 71 -3.84 10.24 14.98
CA LEU A 71 -3.00 9.62 13.95
C LEU A 71 -2.44 10.66 12.97
N LEU A 72 -3.27 11.57 12.45
CA LEU A 72 -2.82 12.62 11.55
C LEU A 72 -1.84 13.58 12.23
N LYS A 73 -2.03 13.92 13.50
CA LYS A 73 -1.10 14.75 14.28
C LYS A 73 0.26 14.09 14.49
N LYS A 74 0.32 12.77 14.56
CA LYS A 74 1.58 12.01 14.63
C LYS A 74 2.32 12.01 13.28
N ILE A 75 1.59 12.05 12.16
CA ILE A 75 2.15 11.94 10.79
C ILE A 75 2.53 13.31 10.21
N PHE A 76 1.66 14.31 10.34
CA PHE A 76 1.78 15.62 9.71
C PHE A 76 2.17 16.70 10.69
N LEU A 77 3.05 17.61 10.26
CA LEU A 77 3.24 18.89 10.94
C LEU A 77 1.98 19.77 10.75
N PRO A 78 1.71 20.73 11.66
CA PRO A 78 0.54 21.60 11.54
C PRO A 78 0.44 22.32 10.20
N GLU A 79 1.54 22.87 9.69
CA GLU A 79 1.60 23.55 8.40
C GLU A 79 1.40 22.61 7.20
N GLU A 80 1.80 21.34 7.33
CA GLU A 80 1.52 20.32 6.33
C GLU A 80 0.05 19.93 6.35
N ALA A 81 -0.55 19.79 7.53
CA ALA A 81 -1.98 19.53 7.69
C ALA A 81 -2.84 20.68 7.13
N PHE A 82 -2.42 21.94 7.37
CA PHE A 82 -3.04 23.12 6.76
C PHE A 82 -3.05 23.04 5.24
N LEU A 83 -1.88 22.80 4.64
CA LEU A 83 -1.71 22.78 3.18
C LEU A 83 -2.41 21.56 2.55
N ALA A 84 -2.19 20.36 3.09
CA ALA A 84 -2.80 19.13 2.62
C ALA A 84 -4.34 19.16 2.70
N GLY A 85 -4.88 19.76 3.76
CA GLY A 85 -6.33 19.92 3.93
C GLY A 85 -7.00 20.88 2.92
N GLN A 86 -6.21 21.60 2.11
CA GLN A 86 -6.70 22.43 1.01
C GLN A 86 -6.66 21.72 -0.35
N LEU A 87 -6.01 20.55 -0.43
CA LEU A 87 -5.88 19.81 -1.68
C LEU A 87 -7.10 18.93 -1.94
N THR A 88 -7.31 18.63 -3.22
CA THR A 88 -8.33 17.69 -3.69
C THR A 88 -7.70 16.40 -4.23
N GLY A 89 -8.55 15.44 -4.62
CA GLY A 89 -8.13 14.23 -5.34
C GLY A 89 -7.76 14.46 -6.81
N THR A 90 -8.12 15.64 -7.36
CA THR A 90 -7.79 16.01 -8.74
C THR A 90 -6.50 16.84 -8.76
N PRO A 91 -5.57 16.61 -9.70
CA PRO A 91 -4.40 17.47 -9.84
C PRO A 91 -4.78 18.92 -10.16
N GLU A 92 -4.26 19.85 -9.36
CA GLU A 92 -4.51 21.30 -9.50
C GLU A 92 -3.19 22.06 -9.69
N PRO A 93 -3.19 23.18 -10.46
CA PRO A 93 -2.03 24.04 -10.58
C PRO A 93 -1.63 24.68 -9.24
N VAL A 94 -0.33 24.86 -9.03
CA VAL A 94 0.21 25.52 -7.82
C VAL A 94 -0.39 26.90 -7.59
N SER A 95 -0.69 27.66 -8.65
CA SER A 95 -1.31 28.98 -8.60
C SER A 95 -2.70 28.96 -7.95
N VAL A 96 -3.51 27.94 -8.27
CA VAL A 96 -4.85 27.75 -7.69
C VAL A 96 -4.75 27.41 -6.20
N ILE A 97 -3.79 26.53 -5.85
CA ILE A 97 -3.54 26.13 -4.45
C ILE A 97 -3.02 27.34 -3.65
N ALA A 98 -2.09 28.11 -4.21
CA ALA A 98 -1.55 29.31 -3.59
C ALA A 98 -2.65 30.38 -3.31
N GLN A 99 -3.52 30.62 -4.28
CA GLN A 99 -4.67 31.50 -4.11
C GLN A 99 -5.59 31.05 -2.95
N ARG A 100 -5.87 29.74 -2.88
CA ARG A 100 -6.74 29.16 -1.84
C ARG A 100 -6.12 29.23 -0.45
N THR A 101 -4.81 29.09 -0.35
CA THR A 101 -4.06 29.07 0.92
C THR A 101 -3.62 30.44 1.39
N GLY A 102 -3.58 31.44 0.51
CA GLY A 102 -3.04 32.78 0.79
C GLY A 102 -1.51 32.82 0.90
N LEU A 103 -0.83 31.75 0.48
CA LEU A 103 0.64 31.67 0.38
C LEU A 103 1.11 32.17 -0.99
N SER A 104 2.38 32.51 -1.13
CA SER A 104 2.97 32.76 -2.43
C SER A 104 3.06 31.45 -3.25
N GLU A 105 3.07 31.54 -4.57
CA GLU A 105 3.23 30.35 -5.45
C GLU A 105 4.56 29.65 -5.18
N GLU A 106 5.63 30.42 -4.94
CA GLU A 106 6.97 29.87 -4.66
C GLU A 106 6.99 29.07 -3.35
N ASP A 107 6.43 29.62 -2.24
CA ASP A 107 6.36 28.92 -0.95
C ASP A 107 5.45 27.70 -1.05
N THR A 108 4.30 27.83 -1.73
CA THR A 108 3.36 26.70 -1.99
C THR A 108 4.04 25.58 -2.76
N ALA A 109 4.72 25.89 -3.87
CA ALA A 109 5.43 24.89 -4.67
C ALA A 109 6.55 24.19 -3.89
N SER A 110 7.33 24.95 -3.11
CA SER A 110 8.40 24.42 -2.28
C SER A 110 7.88 23.42 -1.25
N ARG A 111 6.83 23.79 -0.52
CA ARG A 111 6.18 22.92 0.50
C ARG A 111 5.56 21.68 -0.12
N LEU A 112 4.82 21.83 -1.24
CA LEU A 112 4.22 20.70 -1.94
C LEU A 112 5.27 19.72 -2.47
N LYS A 113 6.42 20.19 -2.98
CA LYS A 113 7.53 19.31 -3.36
C LYS A 113 8.12 18.57 -2.17
N ALA A 114 8.30 19.22 -1.02
CA ALA A 114 8.79 18.58 0.20
C ALA A 114 7.79 17.51 0.70
N MET A 115 6.49 17.78 0.63
CA MET A 115 5.43 16.82 0.96
C MET A 115 5.33 15.68 -0.05
N MET A 116 5.59 15.95 -1.33
CA MET A 116 5.63 14.92 -2.39
C MET A 116 6.78 13.93 -2.18
N ALA A 117 7.95 14.39 -1.72
CA ALA A 117 9.07 13.52 -1.35
C ALA A 117 8.74 12.55 -0.19
N ARG A 118 7.64 12.82 0.54
CA ARG A 118 7.11 11.98 1.64
C ARG A 118 5.82 11.26 1.26
N ASP A 119 5.44 11.23 -0.01
CA ASP A 119 4.18 10.65 -0.52
C ASP A 119 2.88 11.24 0.10
N PHE A 120 2.93 12.41 0.71
CA PHE A 120 1.74 13.11 1.22
C PHE A 120 0.95 13.81 0.12
N VAL A 121 1.63 14.11 -0.96
CA VAL A 121 1.11 14.78 -2.16
C VAL A 121 1.61 14.02 -3.38
N ARG A 122 0.78 13.90 -4.39
CA ARG A 122 1.10 13.33 -5.71
C ARG A 122 0.94 14.38 -6.79
N GLY A 123 1.57 14.15 -7.94
CA GLY A 123 1.45 15.05 -9.07
C GLY A 123 2.67 15.05 -9.97
N ASN A 124 2.82 16.16 -10.70
CA ASN A 124 3.99 16.40 -11.55
C ASN A 124 4.59 17.77 -11.19
N ALA A 125 5.66 17.76 -10.41
CA ALA A 125 6.33 18.97 -9.94
C ALA A 125 6.97 19.80 -11.08
N ALA A 126 7.31 19.17 -12.23
CA ALA A 126 7.90 19.87 -13.36
C ALA A 126 6.89 20.80 -14.05
N VAL A 127 5.60 20.45 -14.02
CA VAL A 127 4.52 21.27 -14.57
C VAL A 127 3.66 21.95 -13.48
N GLY A 128 4.07 21.84 -12.21
CA GLY A 128 3.42 22.49 -11.07
C GLY A 128 2.02 21.97 -10.78
N MET A 129 1.73 20.70 -11.04
CA MET A 129 0.42 20.07 -10.79
C MET A 129 0.49 19.16 -9.58
N PHE A 130 -0.42 19.33 -8.60
CA PHE A 130 -0.42 18.61 -7.34
C PHE A 130 -1.83 18.18 -6.91
N ARG A 131 -1.93 17.02 -6.23
CA ARG A 131 -3.16 16.52 -5.61
C ARG A 131 -2.86 15.87 -4.27
N LEU A 132 -3.83 15.72 -3.40
CA LEU A 132 -3.69 14.98 -2.14
C LEU A 132 -3.42 13.50 -2.40
N SER A 133 -2.48 12.92 -1.69
CA SER A 133 -2.29 11.46 -1.69
C SER A 133 -3.41 10.77 -0.91
N PRO A 134 -3.88 9.58 -1.33
CA PRO A 134 -4.80 8.81 -0.51
C PRO A 134 -4.10 8.30 0.76
N PHE A 135 -4.90 8.00 1.78
CA PHE A 135 -4.35 7.44 3.01
C PHE A 135 -3.79 6.02 2.78
N VAL A 136 -4.56 5.14 2.14
CA VAL A 136 -4.20 3.79 1.66
C VAL A 136 -4.53 3.72 0.16
N VAL A 137 -3.70 3.37 -0.72
CA VAL A 137 -2.27 3.14 -0.81
C VAL A 137 -1.57 4.48 -1.01
N GLY A 138 -0.75 4.93 -0.07
CA GLY A 138 -0.10 6.24 -0.12
C GLY A 138 0.51 6.65 1.21
N ILE A 139 -0.18 7.53 1.98
CA ILE A 139 0.35 8.09 3.23
C ILE A 139 0.74 7.01 4.25
N TYR A 140 -0.06 5.95 4.40
CA TYR A 140 0.26 4.84 5.29
C TYR A 140 1.56 4.15 4.90
N GLU A 141 1.70 3.78 3.64
CA GLU A 141 2.89 3.07 3.14
C GLU A 141 4.15 3.93 3.18
N SER A 142 4.01 5.26 3.15
CA SER A 142 5.14 6.19 3.27
C SER A 142 5.70 6.28 4.70
N GLN A 143 5.00 5.74 5.70
CA GLN A 143 5.49 5.71 7.08
C GLN A 143 6.49 4.59 7.36
N MET A 144 6.88 3.78 6.36
CA MET A 144 7.76 2.62 6.53
C MET A 144 8.99 2.91 7.39
N ASP A 145 9.73 3.99 7.10
CA ASP A 145 10.97 4.33 7.79
C ASP A 145 10.74 5.04 9.14
N LYS A 146 9.53 5.55 9.37
CA LYS A 146 9.14 6.28 10.58
C LYS A 146 8.27 5.48 11.53
N MET A 147 7.85 4.27 11.11
CA MET A 147 6.98 3.41 11.90
C MET A 147 7.71 3.00 13.19
N ASP A 148 7.27 3.56 14.30
CA ASP A 148 7.61 3.17 15.66
C ASP A 148 6.41 2.47 16.33
N HIS A 149 6.57 2.00 17.57
CA HIS A 149 5.50 1.32 18.31
C HIS A 149 4.27 2.22 18.49
N GLU A 150 4.44 3.50 18.83
CA GLU A 150 3.32 4.43 19.03
C GLU A 150 2.51 4.62 17.74
N LEU A 151 3.19 4.82 16.62
CA LEU A 151 2.53 4.97 15.32
C LEU A 151 1.85 3.67 14.88
N ALA A 152 2.48 2.51 15.10
CA ALA A 152 1.90 1.21 14.82
C ALA A 152 0.60 1.00 15.61
N HIS A 153 0.62 1.34 16.90
CA HIS A 153 -0.54 1.28 17.79
C HIS A 153 -1.69 2.20 17.31
N LEU A 154 -1.39 3.45 16.97
CA LEU A 154 -2.40 4.37 16.44
C LEU A 154 -3.04 3.86 15.13
N PHE A 155 -2.28 3.23 14.25
CA PHE A 155 -2.84 2.62 13.04
C PHE A 155 -3.76 1.44 13.37
N GLU A 156 -3.35 0.56 14.30
CA GLU A 156 -4.18 -0.57 14.69
C GLU A 156 -5.47 -0.11 15.37
N GLU A 157 -5.36 0.79 16.33
CA GLU A 157 -6.52 1.38 17.02
C GLU A 157 -7.47 2.08 16.04
N TYR A 158 -6.93 2.81 15.04
CA TYR A 158 -7.76 3.41 14.00
C TYR A 158 -8.52 2.35 13.19
N LEU A 159 -7.85 1.26 12.76
CA LEU A 159 -8.52 0.17 12.02
C LEU A 159 -9.66 -0.43 12.83
N GLU A 160 -9.43 -0.74 14.12
CA GLU A 160 -10.41 -1.34 15.02
C GLU A 160 -11.61 -0.41 15.31
N GLN A 161 -11.38 0.88 15.43
CA GLN A 161 -12.42 1.87 15.76
C GLN A 161 -13.24 2.36 14.56
N GLY A 162 -13.00 1.85 13.36
CA GLY A 162 -13.79 2.17 12.18
C GLY A 162 -12.99 2.46 10.92
N GLY A 163 -11.66 2.65 11.00
CA GLY A 163 -10.80 2.89 9.84
C GLY A 163 -10.88 1.77 8.81
N ILE A 164 -11.17 0.54 9.25
CA ILE A 164 -11.36 -0.61 8.36
C ILE A 164 -12.52 -0.42 7.36
N GLU A 165 -13.47 0.47 7.63
CA GLU A 165 -14.56 0.83 6.73
C GLU A 165 -14.07 1.32 5.35
N ILE A 166 -12.79 1.75 5.27
CA ILE A 166 -12.10 2.08 4.00
C ILE A 166 -12.16 0.93 2.98
N MET A 167 -12.33 -0.32 3.44
CA MET A 167 -12.39 -1.51 2.60
C MET A 167 -13.79 -1.83 2.05
N LYS A 168 -14.86 -1.19 2.55
CA LYS A 168 -16.23 -1.47 2.13
C LYS A 168 -16.61 -0.94 0.73
N PRO A 169 -16.25 0.32 0.35
CA PRO A 169 -16.65 0.84 -0.96
C PRO A 169 -16.06 0.02 -2.11
N GLN A 170 -16.87 -0.19 -3.14
CA GLN A 170 -16.47 -0.90 -4.35
C GLN A 170 -16.21 0.11 -5.50
N PRO A 171 -15.36 -0.25 -6.49
CA PRO A 171 -14.50 -1.44 -6.56
C PRO A 171 -13.49 -1.50 -5.39
N ALA A 172 -13.11 -2.68 -4.92
CA ALA A 172 -12.11 -2.85 -3.87
C ALA A 172 -10.79 -2.14 -4.22
N ILE A 173 -9.98 -1.79 -3.21
CA ILE A 173 -8.68 -1.13 -3.44
C ILE A 173 -7.70 -2.07 -4.13
N HIS A 174 -7.67 -3.32 -3.70
CA HIS A 174 -6.79 -4.34 -4.27
C HIS A 174 -7.61 -5.46 -4.92
N ARG A 175 -6.97 -6.16 -5.86
CA ARG A 175 -7.42 -7.44 -6.40
C ARG A 175 -6.36 -8.52 -6.21
N VAL A 176 -6.80 -9.75 -6.12
CA VAL A 176 -5.96 -10.93 -6.04
C VAL A 176 -5.45 -11.31 -7.43
N ILE A 177 -4.16 -11.61 -7.53
CA ILE A 177 -3.57 -12.27 -8.69
C ILE A 177 -3.40 -13.75 -8.35
N PRO A 178 -3.91 -14.69 -9.15
CA PRO A 178 -3.70 -16.11 -8.91
C PRO A 178 -2.24 -16.50 -9.05
N ALA A 179 -1.78 -17.44 -8.22
CA ALA A 179 -0.50 -18.09 -8.41
C ALA A 179 -0.44 -18.70 -9.82
N GLN A 180 0.50 -18.25 -10.63
CA GLN A 180 0.52 -18.62 -12.06
C GLN A 180 0.77 -20.12 -12.28
N SER A 181 1.54 -20.75 -11.39
CA SER A 181 1.75 -22.20 -11.40
C SER A 181 0.48 -23.02 -11.13
N ALA A 182 -0.57 -22.37 -10.60
CA ALA A 182 -1.84 -22.99 -10.24
C ALA A 182 -2.92 -22.90 -11.33
N VAL A 183 -2.70 -22.10 -12.38
CA VAL A 183 -3.65 -21.84 -13.47
C VAL A 183 -3.10 -22.39 -14.77
N LYS A 184 -3.96 -23.04 -15.58
CA LYS A 184 -3.59 -23.40 -16.95
C LYS A 184 -3.29 -22.16 -17.77
N THR A 185 -2.22 -22.18 -18.55
CA THR A 185 -1.72 -21.01 -19.29
C THR A 185 -2.80 -20.37 -20.16
N GLU A 186 -3.62 -21.18 -20.84
CA GLU A 186 -4.71 -20.76 -21.68
C GLU A 186 -5.90 -20.12 -20.95
N TRP A 187 -5.95 -20.26 -19.62
CA TRP A 187 -6.99 -19.70 -18.75
C TRP A 187 -6.56 -18.39 -18.08
N ILE A 188 -5.27 -18.03 -18.12
CA ILE A 188 -4.78 -16.81 -17.49
C ILE A 188 -5.37 -15.60 -18.21
N LEU A 189 -6.14 -14.81 -17.47
CA LEU A 189 -6.76 -13.60 -18.01
C LEU A 189 -5.69 -12.53 -18.27
N PRO A 190 -5.87 -11.68 -19.31
CA PRO A 190 -4.84 -10.71 -19.71
C PRO A 190 -4.31 -9.84 -18.55
N TYR A 191 -5.21 -9.35 -17.69
CA TYR A 191 -4.85 -8.51 -16.55
C TYR A 191 -4.25 -9.28 -15.37
N ASP A 192 -4.23 -10.63 -15.39
CA ASP A 192 -3.63 -11.48 -14.36
C ASP A 192 -2.20 -11.94 -14.72
N LYS A 193 -1.70 -11.57 -15.90
CA LYS A 193 -0.38 -11.94 -16.41
C LYS A 193 0.76 -11.15 -15.75
N LEU A 194 0.86 -11.25 -14.42
CA LEU A 194 1.80 -10.48 -13.61
C LEU A 194 3.27 -10.70 -14.01
N ARG A 195 3.66 -11.94 -14.34
CA ARG A 195 5.02 -12.24 -14.77
C ARG A 195 5.35 -11.54 -16.11
N GLU A 196 4.42 -11.55 -17.07
CA GLU A 196 4.60 -10.88 -18.36
C GLU A 196 4.69 -9.36 -18.16
N LEU A 197 3.88 -8.79 -17.26
CA LEU A 197 3.94 -7.38 -16.88
C LEU A 197 5.32 -7.02 -16.30
N LEU A 198 5.85 -7.80 -15.35
CA LEU A 198 7.20 -7.58 -14.81
C LEU A 198 8.27 -7.67 -15.89
N ILE A 199 8.17 -8.64 -16.82
CA ILE A 199 9.13 -8.78 -17.93
C ILE A 199 9.14 -7.52 -18.81
N SER A 200 8.01 -6.85 -19.00
CA SER A 200 7.89 -5.61 -19.77
C SER A 200 8.43 -4.37 -19.07
N CYS A 201 8.68 -4.43 -17.76
CA CYS A 201 9.18 -3.32 -16.98
C CYS A 201 10.71 -3.23 -17.00
N ASN A 202 11.24 -2.03 -16.70
CA ASN A 202 12.67 -1.73 -16.75
C ASN A 202 13.26 -1.35 -15.39
N THR A 203 12.41 -0.94 -14.45
CA THR A 203 12.84 -0.47 -13.13
C THR A 203 12.10 -1.25 -12.05
N PHE A 204 12.85 -1.76 -11.07
CA PHE A 204 12.31 -2.60 -10.01
C PHE A 204 12.90 -2.20 -8.65
N ARG A 205 12.06 -2.26 -7.64
CA ARG A 205 12.44 -2.03 -6.26
C ARG A 205 11.74 -3.04 -5.36
N VAL A 206 12.47 -3.61 -4.41
CA VAL A 206 11.90 -4.42 -3.32
C VAL A 206 11.89 -3.57 -2.06
N ARG A 207 10.82 -3.65 -1.29
CA ARG A 207 10.72 -3.00 0.02
C ARG A 207 10.05 -3.90 1.05
N ASP A 208 10.11 -3.48 2.29
CA ASP A 208 9.47 -4.17 3.40
C ASP A 208 7.94 -4.02 3.35
N CYS A 209 7.24 -5.03 3.84
CA CYS A 209 5.80 -5.00 4.01
C CYS A 209 5.45 -4.20 5.27
N ILE A 210 4.82 -3.05 5.10
CA ILE A 210 4.46 -2.18 6.21
C ILE A 210 3.45 -2.84 7.16
N CYS A 211 2.49 -3.61 6.64
CA CYS A 211 1.51 -4.30 7.47
C CYS A 211 2.17 -5.31 8.42
N ARG A 212 3.17 -6.08 7.95
CA ARG A 212 3.92 -6.98 8.83
C ARG A 212 4.82 -6.24 9.81
N LYS A 213 5.43 -5.13 9.38
CA LYS A 213 6.24 -4.27 10.26
C LYS A 213 5.38 -3.67 11.38
N GLN A 214 4.18 -3.16 11.05
CA GLN A 214 3.22 -2.67 12.04
C GLN A 214 2.89 -3.75 13.06
N GLN A 215 2.50 -4.96 12.62
CA GLN A 215 2.15 -6.06 13.50
C GLN A 215 3.35 -6.59 14.33
N ASP A 216 4.58 -6.48 13.82
CA ASP A 216 5.81 -6.77 14.58
C ASP A 216 5.99 -5.78 15.74
N LEU A 217 5.80 -4.49 15.47
CA LEU A 217 5.95 -3.42 16.48
C LEU A 217 4.85 -3.47 17.54
N GLU A 218 3.62 -3.85 17.15
CA GLU A 218 2.51 -4.11 18.05
C GLU A 218 2.69 -5.39 18.90
N GLY A 219 3.60 -6.27 18.52
CA GLY A 219 3.75 -7.59 19.15
C GLY A 219 2.61 -8.57 18.85
N THR A 220 1.80 -8.31 17.84
CA THR A 220 0.61 -9.08 17.46
C THR A 220 0.80 -9.92 16.20
N ARG A 221 1.97 -9.89 15.59
CA ARG A 221 2.29 -10.67 14.40
C ARG A 221 2.20 -12.18 14.65
N LYS A 222 1.35 -12.86 13.87
CA LYS A 222 1.08 -14.31 14.00
C LYS A 222 1.85 -15.16 12.99
N CYS A 223 2.72 -14.58 12.16
CA CYS A 223 3.45 -15.30 11.11
C CYS A 223 4.94 -14.99 11.09
N THR A 224 5.71 -15.89 10.46
CA THR A 224 7.17 -15.77 10.27
C THR A 224 7.55 -15.39 8.83
N PHE A 225 6.61 -14.95 8.01
CA PHE A 225 6.90 -14.53 6.63
C PHE A 225 7.89 -13.37 6.58
N PRO A 226 8.80 -13.29 5.60
CA PRO A 226 9.78 -12.22 5.50
C PRO A 226 9.12 -10.84 5.32
N LEU A 227 9.79 -9.79 5.79
CA LEU A 227 9.35 -8.41 5.57
C LEU A 227 9.63 -7.95 4.13
N HIS A 228 10.85 -8.19 3.63
CA HIS A 228 11.37 -7.67 2.37
C HIS A 228 10.81 -8.44 1.17
N VAL A 229 9.59 -8.10 0.74
CA VAL A 229 8.85 -8.87 -0.28
C VAL A 229 7.91 -8.03 -1.16
N GLU A 230 7.75 -6.72 -0.92
CA GLU A 230 6.90 -5.90 -1.77
C GLU A 230 7.67 -5.43 -3.00
N LEU A 231 7.08 -5.59 -4.19
CA LEU A 231 7.65 -5.14 -5.45
C LEU A 231 6.99 -3.86 -5.92
N ILE A 232 7.81 -2.87 -6.30
CA ILE A 232 7.41 -1.68 -7.07
C ILE A 232 8.15 -1.75 -8.40
N PHE A 233 7.47 -1.42 -9.50
CA PHE A 233 8.04 -1.51 -10.84
C PHE A 233 7.44 -0.47 -11.79
N TYR A 234 8.23 -0.11 -12.81
CA TYR A 234 7.85 0.88 -13.81
C TYR A 234 8.33 0.45 -15.20
N THR A 235 7.58 0.83 -16.24
CA THR A 235 7.96 0.62 -17.65
C THR A 235 8.98 1.64 -18.16
N GLY A 236 9.13 2.77 -17.45
CA GLY A 236 10.08 3.83 -17.76
C GLY A 236 11.37 3.75 -16.94
N PRO A 237 12.28 4.73 -17.11
CA PRO A 237 13.42 4.88 -16.22
C PRO A 237 12.93 5.11 -14.78
N ALA A 238 13.80 4.76 -13.81
CA ALA A 238 13.53 5.12 -12.43
C ALA A 238 13.18 6.60 -12.34
N PRO A 239 12.15 6.97 -11.57
CA PRO A 239 11.89 8.38 -11.30
C PRO A 239 13.17 9.05 -10.79
N ALA A 240 13.51 10.22 -11.35
CA ALA A 240 14.68 10.98 -10.92
C ALA A 240 14.60 11.40 -9.43
N ASP A 241 13.41 11.46 -8.90
CA ASP A 241 13.04 11.56 -7.49
C ASP A 241 11.92 10.53 -7.24
N PRO A 242 12.08 9.58 -6.39
CA PRO A 242 12.69 9.62 -5.08
C PRO A 242 14.11 9.07 -5.06
N PRO A 243 14.94 9.59 -4.18
CA PRO A 243 16.32 9.19 -4.01
C PRO A 243 16.41 7.91 -3.17
N VAL A 244 15.81 6.80 -3.56
CA VAL A 244 15.89 5.63 -2.69
C VAL A 244 16.28 4.38 -3.45
N PRO A 245 17.58 4.07 -3.51
CA PRO A 245 18.07 2.74 -3.78
C PRO A 245 17.83 1.82 -2.55
N PRO A 246 17.92 0.50 -2.70
CA PRO A 246 18.49 -0.11 -3.90
C PRO A 246 17.41 -0.50 -4.91
N TYR A 247 17.65 -0.22 -6.19
CA TYR A 247 16.98 -0.88 -7.29
C TYR A 247 17.53 -2.31 -7.42
N VAL A 248 16.65 -3.22 -7.82
CA VAL A 248 17.01 -4.62 -8.08
C VAL A 248 16.91 -4.93 -9.56
N THR A 249 17.56 -5.99 -9.99
CA THR A 249 17.44 -6.47 -11.37
C THR A 249 16.07 -7.09 -11.62
N LYS A 250 15.73 -7.27 -12.90
CA LYS A 250 14.50 -7.97 -13.30
C LYS A 250 14.47 -9.40 -12.78
N GLU A 251 15.61 -10.08 -12.83
CA GLU A 251 15.79 -11.46 -12.35
C GLU A 251 15.54 -11.55 -10.85
N GLU A 252 16.06 -10.61 -10.07
CA GLU A 252 15.82 -10.53 -8.63
C GLU A 252 14.34 -10.25 -8.31
N ALA A 253 13.68 -9.34 -9.06
CA ALA A 253 12.25 -9.06 -8.90
C ALA A 253 11.39 -10.29 -9.21
N LEU A 254 11.69 -11.03 -10.30
CA LEU A 254 11.01 -12.28 -10.63
C LEU A 254 11.27 -13.37 -9.57
N ALA A 255 12.48 -13.44 -9.02
CA ALA A 255 12.81 -14.37 -7.95
C ALA A 255 12.03 -14.06 -6.65
N VAL A 256 11.79 -12.79 -6.33
CA VAL A 256 10.93 -12.40 -5.21
C VAL A 256 9.51 -12.90 -5.42
N LEU A 257 8.94 -12.74 -6.62
CA LEU A 257 7.60 -13.22 -6.94
C LEU A 257 7.48 -14.74 -6.78
N GLU A 258 8.41 -15.49 -7.35
CA GLU A 258 8.45 -16.96 -7.25
C GLU A 258 8.64 -17.43 -5.79
N LYS A 259 9.55 -16.79 -5.05
CA LYS A 259 9.80 -17.11 -3.64
C LYS A 259 8.56 -16.88 -2.80
N THR A 260 7.86 -15.76 -2.99
CA THR A 260 6.69 -15.40 -2.21
C THR A 260 5.49 -16.30 -2.50
N GLU A 261 5.29 -16.74 -3.74
CA GLU A 261 4.33 -17.78 -4.10
C GLU A 261 4.68 -19.12 -3.42
N LYS A 262 5.95 -19.54 -3.50
CA LYS A 262 6.42 -20.79 -2.91
C LYS A 262 6.21 -20.85 -1.40
N ILE A 263 6.51 -19.78 -0.67
CA ILE A 263 6.32 -19.74 0.78
C ILE A 263 4.86 -19.53 1.19
N GLY A 264 3.95 -19.18 0.27
CA GLY A 264 2.51 -19.13 0.50
C GLY A 264 1.99 -17.72 0.80
N LEU A 265 2.50 -16.68 0.15
CA LEU A 265 1.96 -15.32 0.21
C LEU A 265 1.01 -15.05 -0.97
N VAL A 266 -0.11 -14.36 -0.68
CA VAL A 266 -1.11 -13.96 -1.69
C VAL A 266 -0.60 -12.75 -2.46
N HIS A 267 -0.52 -12.85 -3.78
CA HIS A 267 -0.23 -11.69 -4.62
C HIS A 267 -1.46 -10.79 -4.74
N THR A 268 -1.30 -9.53 -4.40
CA THR A 268 -2.33 -8.51 -4.61
C THR A 268 -1.74 -7.29 -5.30
N VAL A 269 -2.54 -6.66 -6.14
CA VAL A 269 -2.19 -5.43 -6.88
C VAL A 269 -3.35 -4.43 -6.79
N SER A 270 -3.15 -3.20 -7.27
CA SER A 270 -4.26 -2.26 -7.47
C SER A 270 -5.37 -2.92 -8.28
N ASN A 271 -6.63 -2.65 -7.93
CA ASN A 271 -7.78 -3.25 -8.63
C ASN A 271 -8.09 -2.51 -9.94
N VAL A 272 -7.13 -2.56 -10.86
CA VAL A 272 -7.22 -2.01 -12.22
C VAL A 272 -6.66 -3.01 -13.24
N ALA A 273 -7.11 -2.93 -14.49
CA ALA A 273 -6.55 -3.74 -15.58
C ALA A 273 -5.20 -3.19 -16.03
N ASP A 274 -5.11 -1.87 -16.22
CA ASP A 274 -3.95 -1.16 -16.73
C ASP A 274 -3.37 -0.20 -15.68
N GLY A 275 -2.04 0.01 -15.72
CA GLY A 275 -1.36 0.95 -14.83
C GLY A 275 -0.95 0.36 -13.47
N VAL A 276 -0.96 -0.96 -13.30
CA VAL A 276 -0.41 -1.62 -12.12
C VAL A 276 1.08 -1.34 -12.03
N PHE A 277 1.56 -0.88 -10.86
CA PHE A 277 2.95 -0.50 -10.64
C PHE A 277 3.57 -1.11 -9.37
N TYR A 278 2.82 -1.95 -8.66
CA TYR A 278 3.32 -2.66 -7.47
C TYR A 278 2.62 -4.01 -7.30
N VAL A 279 3.28 -4.89 -6.57
CA VAL A 279 2.73 -6.14 -6.04
C VAL A 279 3.00 -6.20 -4.55
N CYS A 280 1.93 -6.34 -3.78
CA CYS A 280 2.00 -6.75 -2.38
C CYS A 280 1.95 -8.26 -2.28
N ASN A 281 2.77 -8.83 -1.39
CA ASN A 281 2.80 -10.26 -1.09
C ASN A 281 2.24 -10.49 0.31
N CYS A 282 0.95 -10.76 0.41
CA CYS A 282 0.12 -10.61 1.59
C CYS A 282 -0.09 -11.91 2.37
N CYS A 283 -0.24 -11.81 3.68
CA CYS A 283 -0.75 -12.88 4.57
C CYS A 283 -2.06 -12.44 5.23
N GLY A 284 -2.94 -13.39 5.50
CA GLY A 284 -4.25 -13.11 6.10
C GLY A 284 -4.22 -12.59 7.54
N CYS A 285 -3.08 -12.72 8.22
CA CYS A 285 -2.95 -12.34 9.63
C CYS A 285 -2.35 -10.94 9.89
N CYS A 286 -1.73 -10.30 8.86
CA CYS A 286 -1.12 -8.98 9.03
C CYS A 286 -1.67 -7.95 8.04
N CYS A 287 -1.98 -8.35 6.81
CA CYS A 287 -2.43 -7.43 5.77
C CYS A 287 -3.79 -6.83 6.15
N GLY A 288 -3.87 -5.50 6.32
CA GLY A 288 -5.12 -4.82 6.67
C GLY A 288 -6.25 -5.11 5.68
N ILE A 289 -5.95 -5.25 4.38
CA ILE A 289 -6.95 -5.59 3.37
C ILE A 289 -7.48 -7.02 3.55
N LEU A 290 -6.60 -8.01 3.71
CA LEU A 290 -7.03 -9.41 3.89
C LEU A 290 -7.69 -9.64 5.25
N ARG A 291 -7.25 -8.93 6.30
CA ARG A 291 -7.91 -8.91 7.61
C ARG A 291 -9.34 -8.38 7.52
N GLY A 292 -9.64 -7.53 6.52
CA GLY A 292 -11.01 -7.16 6.21
C GLY A 292 -11.95 -8.36 6.11
N ILE A 293 -11.51 -9.45 5.46
CA ILE A 293 -12.26 -10.71 5.39
C ILE A 293 -12.10 -11.54 6.67
N THR A 294 -10.85 -11.77 7.11
CA THR A 294 -10.53 -12.78 8.13
C THR A 294 -10.89 -12.37 9.55
N GLU A 295 -10.90 -11.06 9.85
CA GLU A 295 -11.13 -10.53 11.20
C GLU A 295 -12.32 -9.57 11.29
N PHE A 296 -12.57 -8.76 10.25
CA PHE A 296 -13.56 -7.67 10.31
C PHE A 296 -14.87 -7.95 9.56
N GLY A 297 -15.03 -9.13 8.94
CA GLY A 297 -16.27 -9.55 8.28
C GLY A 297 -16.63 -8.74 7.02
N ILE A 298 -15.65 -8.09 6.38
CA ILE A 298 -15.85 -7.35 5.13
C ILE A 298 -15.53 -8.26 3.95
N GLU A 299 -16.50 -9.04 3.52
CA GLU A 299 -16.35 -10.10 2.49
C GLU A 299 -15.66 -9.62 1.20
N LYS A 300 -15.89 -8.36 0.80
CA LYS A 300 -15.36 -7.77 -0.44
C LYS A 300 -14.24 -6.76 -0.20
N SER A 301 -13.47 -6.91 0.89
CA SER A 301 -12.34 -6.01 1.18
C SER A 301 -11.23 -6.10 0.13
N VAL A 302 -11.13 -7.23 -0.57
CA VAL A 302 -10.28 -7.45 -1.73
C VAL A 302 -11.14 -8.02 -2.88
N ALA A 303 -10.89 -7.62 -4.12
CA ALA A 303 -11.51 -8.26 -5.26
C ALA A 303 -10.89 -9.65 -5.45
N ALA A 304 -11.72 -10.68 -5.36
CA ALA A 304 -11.29 -12.05 -5.61
C ALA A 304 -10.86 -12.23 -7.08
N ALA A 305 -9.91 -13.12 -7.32
CA ALA A 305 -9.55 -13.53 -8.67
C ALA A 305 -10.72 -14.27 -9.36
N ASN A 306 -10.72 -14.29 -10.66
CA ASN A 306 -11.77 -14.95 -11.47
C ASN A 306 -11.59 -16.48 -11.58
N TYR A 307 -11.16 -17.07 -10.47
CA TYR A 307 -10.92 -18.50 -10.32
C TYR A 307 -11.41 -18.97 -8.95
N TYR A 308 -11.62 -20.29 -8.82
CA TYR A 308 -11.80 -20.93 -7.54
C TYR A 308 -11.00 -22.23 -7.46
N SER A 309 -10.64 -22.62 -6.26
CA SER A 309 -9.92 -23.86 -6.02
C SER A 309 -10.84 -25.06 -6.14
N VAL A 310 -10.34 -26.12 -6.79
CA VAL A 310 -10.96 -27.45 -6.85
C VAL A 310 -9.95 -28.47 -6.38
N ILE A 311 -10.39 -29.42 -5.58
CA ILE A 311 -9.58 -30.53 -5.08
C ILE A 311 -10.22 -31.84 -5.55
N ASP A 312 -9.42 -32.68 -6.23
CA ASP A 312 -9.84 -34.03 -6.62
C ASP A 312 -9.92 -34.92 -5.37
N SER A 313 -11.14 -35.13 -4.91
CA SER A 313 -11.41 -35.91 -3.67
C SER A 313 -10.98 -37.37 -3.78
N ALA A 314 -11.05 -37.97 -4.97
CA ALA A 314 -10.66 -39.37 -5.19
C ALA A 314 -9.14 -39.59 -5.09
N ARG A 315 -8.36 -38.55 -5.31
CA ARG A 315 -6.88 -38.58 -5.29
C ARG A 315 -6.29 -37.83 -4.10
N CYS A 316 -7.10 -37.17 -3.29
CA CYS A 316 -6.66 -36.42 -2.12
C CYS A 316 -6.15 -37.39 -1.05
N VAL A 317 -4.92 -37.17 -0.60
CA VAL A 317 -4.26 -37.97 0.45
C VAL A 317 -4.41 -37.39 1.86
N GLY A 318 -5.24 -36.37 2.05
CA GLY A 318 -5.54 -35.78 3.36
C GLY A 318 -4.36 -35.08 4.06
N CYS A 319 -3.27 -34.74 3.38
CA CYS A 319 -2.05 -34.20 4.01
C CYS A 319 -2.21 -32.82 4.68
N GLY A 320 -3.31 -32.10 4.45
CA GLY A 320 -3.65 -30.81 5.08
C GLY A 320 -2.79 -29.62 4.63
N THR A 321 -1.87 -29.76 3.68
CA THR A 321 -1.01 -28.67 3.20
C THR A 321 -1.82 -27.49 2.65
N CYS A 322 -2.88 -27.76 1.87
CA CYS A 322 -3.77 -26.75 1.32
C CYS A 322 -4.55 -25.99 2.40
N ILE A 323 -4.93 -26.66 3.49
CA ILE A 323 -5.59 -26.03 4.65
C ILE A 323 -4.66 -25.01 5.30
N LYS A 324 -3.41 -25.41 5.59
CA LYS A 324 -2.39 -24.56 6.21
C LYS A 324 -2.00 -23.36 5.34
N ARG A 325 -2.08 -23.49 4.01
CA ARG A 325 -1.76 -22.42 3.06
C ARG A 325 -2.95 -21.48 2.76
N CYS A 326 -4.14 -21.84 3.21
CA CYS A 326 -5.34 -21.04 2.93
C CYS A 326 -5.50 -19.90 3.94
N HIS A 327 -5.08 -18.70 3.58
CA HIS A 327 -5.23 -17.51 4.42
C HIS A 327 -6.68 -17.11 4.71
N MET A 328 -7.63 -17.56 3.86
CA MET A 328 -9.05 -17.23 4.02
C MET A 328 -9.82 -18.30 4.78
N HIS A 329 -9.14 -19.34 5.28
CA HIS A 329 -9.78 -20.47 5.93
C HIS A 329 -10.93 -21.08 5.10
N ALA A 330 -10.78 -21.05 3.76
CA ALA A 330 -11.74 -21.57 2.81
C ALA A 330 -11.60 -23.08 2.57
N ILE A 331 -10.66 -23.75 3.23
CA ILE A 331 -10.43 -25.21 3.07
C ILE A 331 -10.45 -25.86 4.44
N SER A 332 -11.25 -26.91 4.55
CA SER A 332 -11.37 -27.73 5.76
C SER A 332 -11.17 -29.21 5.45
N ALA A 333 -10.88 -30.02 6.46
CA ALA A 333 -10.87 -31.47 6.34
C ALA A 333 -12.28 -32.01 6.57
N LYS A 334 -12.73 -32.93 5.70
CA LYS A 334 -13.96 -33.72 5.87
C LYS A 334 -13.68 -35.15 5.41
N ASP A 335 -13.94 -36.14 6.25
CA ASP A 335 -13.69 -37.55 5.95
C ASP A 335 -12.27 -37.82 5.39
N GLU A 336 -11.26 -37.26 6.08
CA GLU A 336 -9.82 -37.32 5.73
C GLU A 336 -9.43 -36.69 4.38
N ILE A 337 -10.32 -35.99 3.69
CA ILE A 337 -10.06 -35.26 2.46
C ILE A 337 -10.25 -33.75 2.66
N SER A 338 -9.59 -32.95 1.83
CA SER A 338 -9.73 -31.48 1.85
C SER A 338 -10.91 -31.04 0.99
N VAL A 339 -11.78 -30.17 1.57
CA VAL A 339 -12.98 -29.62 0.90
C VAL A 339 -12.87 -28.11 0.86
N VAL A 340 -13.23 -27.51 -0.28
CA VAL A 340 -13.19 -26.05 -0.50
C VAL A 340 -14.56 -25.43 -0.31
N ASP A 341 -14.63 -24.43 0.56
CA ASP A 341 -15.75 -23.49 0.64
C ASP A 341 -15.53 -22.37 -0.40
N ARG A 342 -16.27 -22.43 -1.51
CA ARG A 342 -16.17 -21.48 -2.62
C ARG A 342 -16.59 -20.06 -2.22
N THR A 343 -17.41 -19.88 -1.21
CA THR A 343 -17.88 -18.58 -0.77
C THR A 343 -16.76 -17.77 -0.09
N LYS A 344 -15.81 -18.47 0.53
CA LYS A 344 -14.61 -17.87 1.15
C LYS A 344 -13.39 -17.84 0.24
N CYS A 345 -13.44 -18.56 -0.89
CA CYS A 345 -12.29 -18.71 -1.76
C CYS A 345 -12.07 -17.45 -2.59
N ILE A 346 -10.91 -16.78 -2.41
CA ILE A 346 -10.51 -15.60 -3.19
C ILE A 346 -9.75 -15.93 -4.47
N GLY A 347 -9.59 -17.22 -4.82
CA GLY A 347 -8.96 -17.64 -6.08
C GLY A 347 -7.44 -17.42 -6.15
N CYS A 348 -6.74 -17.30 -5.03
CA CYS A 348 -5.30 -17.01 -5.00
C CYS A 348 -4.40 -18.16 -5.46
N GLY A 349 -4.87 -19.41 -5.49
CA GLY A 349 -4.15 -20.58 -6.01
C GLY A 349 -3.06 -21.16 -5.09
N LEU A 350 -2.82 -20.62 -3.90
CA LEU A 350 -1.76 -21.09 -3.00
C LEU A 350 -1.93 -22.55 -2.55
N CYS A 351 -3.16 -23.03 -2.45
CA CYS A 351 -3.47 -24.42 -2.17
C CYS A 351 -3.05 -25.34 -3.32
N ALA A 352 -3.18 -24.88 -4.56
CA ALA A 352 -2.83 -25.65 -5.76
C ALA A 352 -1.31 -25.62 -5.97
N SER A 353 -0.65 -24.45 -5.93
CA SER A 353 0.81 -24.33 -6.08
C SER A 353 1.60 -25.04 -4.98
N GLY A 354 0.98 -25.31 -3.83
CA GLY A 354 1.59 -26.04 -2.71
C GLY A 354 1.14 -27.48 -2.52
N CYS A 355 0.31 -28.04 -3.42
CA CYS A 355 -0.21 -29.40 -3.26
C CYS A 355 0.83 -30.45 -3.65
N PRO A 356 1.37 -31.26 -2.72
CA PRO A 356 2.40 -32.23 -3.05
C PRO A 356 1.88 -33.38 -3.92
N ALA A 357 0.58 -33.66 -3.88
CA ALA A 357 -0.07 -34.69 -4.69
C ALA A 357 -0.59 -34.17 -6.03
N ASN A 358 -0.46 -32.86 -6.32
CA ASN A 358 -0.96 -32.21 -7.53
C ASN A 358 -2.45 -32.48 -7.82
N VAL A 359 -3.27 -32.55 -6.77
CA VAL A 359 -4.71 -32.82 -6.86
C VAL A 359 -5.56 -31.55 -6.65
N ALA A 360 -4.97 -30.49 -6.14
CA ALA A 360 -5.58 -29.18 -6.09
C ALA A 360 -5.22 -28.36 -7.33
N ARG A 361 -6.18 -27.66 -7.89
CA ARG A 361 -6.01 -26.78 -9.06
C ARG A 361 -6.95 -25.59 -8.98
N LEU A 362 -6.68 -24.57 -9.78
CA LEU A 362 -7.65 -23.51 -10.04
C LEU A 362 -8.48 -23.82 -11.29
N GLU A 363 -9.76 -23.54 -11.21
CA GLU A 363 -10.68 -23.53 -12.34
C GLU A 363 -11.17 -22.11 -12.57
N LYS A 364 -11.25 -21.69 -13.85
CA LYS A 364 -11.81 -20.40 -14.24
C LYS A 364 -13.31 -20.39 -13.90
N LYS A 365 -13.80 -19.28 -13.38
CA LYS A 365 -15.23 -19.05 -13.16
C LYS A 365 -15.99 -19.06 -14.48
N ALA A 366 -17.29 -19.35 -14.43
CA ALA A 366 -18.15 -19.22 -15.58
C ALA A 366 -18.17 -17.76 -16.09
N GLU A 367 -18.41 -17.55 -17.38
CA GLU A 367 -18.29 -16.20 -17.99
C GLU A 367 -19.21 -15.17 -17.31
N GLU A 368 -20.36 -15.58 -16.83
CA GLU A 368 -21.33 -14.76 -16.09
C GLU A 368 -20.87 -14.39 -14.65
N GLU A 369 -19.91 -15.12 -14.10
CA GLU A 369 -19.32 -14.87 -12.78
C GLU A 369 -18.01 -14.04 -12.86
N ILE A 370 -17.52 -13.80 -14.07
CA ILE A 370 -16.28 -13.05 -14.27
C ILE A 370 -16.53 -11.57 -13.98
N ILE A 371 -15.75 -11.02 -13.05
CA ILE A 371 -15.74 -9.60 -12.72
C ILE A 371 -14.40 -9.02 -13.22
N ASN A 372 -14.47 -8.27 -14.31
CA ASN A 372 -13.29 -7.57 -14.80
C ASN A 372 -12.93 -6.40 -13.87
N PRO A 373 -11.65 -6.15 -13.61
CA PRO A 373 -11.24 -4.95 -12.89
C PRO A 373 -11.58 -3.70 -13.73
N PRO A 374 -11.78 -2.52 -13.10
CA PRO A 374 -11.84 -1.25 -13.83
C PRO A 374 -10.65 -1.11 -14.77
N LYS A 375 -10.87 -0.43 -15.91
CA LYS A 375 -9.85 -0.32 -16.96
C LYS A 375 -8.53 0.26 -16.43
N ASP A 376 -8.63 1.37 -15.69
CA ASP A 376 -7.50 2.14 -15.20
C ASP A 376 -7.86 2.86 -13.88
N PHE A 377 -6.89 3.58 -13.31
CA PHE A 377 -7.11 4.33 -12.06
C PHE A 377 -8.20 5.39 -12.17
N ALA A 378 -8.34 6.08 -13.30
CA ALA A 378 -9.36 7.11 -13.46
C ALA A 378 -10.77 6.49 -13.42
N THR A 379 -10.97 5.36 -14.09
CA THR A 379 -12.21 4.59 -14.04
C THR A 379 -12.49 4.07 -12.63
N TRP A 380 -11.47 3.51 -11.97
CA TRP A 380 -11.58 3.01 -10.59
C TRP A 380 -11.94 4.13 -9.58
N GLU A 381 -11.28 5.30 -9.68
CA GLU A 381 -11.54 6.46 -8.82
C GLU A 381 -13.00 6.94 -9.01
N HIS A 382 -13.45 7.05 -10.26
CA HIS A 382 -14.80 7.49 -10.61
C HIS A 382 -15.88 6.53 -10.08
N GLU A 383 -15.76 5.23 -10.37
CA GLU A 383 -16.71 4.22 -9.90
C GLU A 383 -16.80 4.19 -8.37
N ARG A 384 -15.67 4.34 -7.68
CA ARG A 384 -15.64 4.37 -6.23
C ARG A 384 -16.29 5.60 -5.65
N LEU A 385 -16.11 6.77 -6.26
CA LEU A 385 -16.79 8.01 -5.86
C LEU A 385 -18.30 7.90 -6.04
N ILE A 386 -18.77 7.35 -7.19
CA ILE A 386 -20.21 7.09 -7.43
C ILE A 386 -20.75 6.17 -6.32
N ASN A 387 -20.10 5.06 -6.03
CA ASN A 387 -20.56 4.10 -5.02
C ASN A 387 -20.51 4.64 -3.59
N ARG A 388 -19.79 5.73 -3.37
CA ARG A 388 -19.76 6.49 -2.11
C ARG A 388 -20.73 7.66 -2.09
N GLY A 389 -21.46 7.95 -3.18
CA GLY A 389 -22.37 9.10 -3.30
C GLY A 389 -21.64 10.43 -3.37
N LEU A 390 -20.42 10.48 -3.91
CA LEU A 390 -19.56 11.66 -3.98
C LEU A 390 -19.30 12.16 -5.43
N ALA A 391 -19.85 11.49 -6.46
CA ALA A 391 -19.77 11.88 -7.87
C ALA A 391 -21.15 11.85 -8.53
#